data_6ffdbd68834f0e44f85852a172e1b42b
#
_entry.id   6ffdbd68834f0e44f85852a172e1b42b
#
_cell.length_a   1.000
_cell.length_b   1.000
_cell.length_c   1.000
_cell.angle_alpha   90.00
_cell.angle_beta   90.00
_cell.angle_gamma   90.00
#
_symmetry.space_group_name_H-M   'P 1'
#
loop_
_entity.id
_entity.type
_entity.pdbx_description
1 polymer ?
#
loop_
_entity_poly.entity_id
_entity_poly.type
_entity_poly.pdbx_seq_one_letter_code
_entity_poly.pdbx_strand_id
1 'polypeptide(L)'
;MDFHLSKEHLLVRKMYREFAETEVKPLAEELDEEERFPMETVEKMGKLGMMGIYFPTEVGGAGGDVLSYVMAVEELSKVCGTTGVIVSAHTSLCAAPIYENGTPEQKAKYLPKLCSGEWLGAFGLTEPGAGTDAQGQQTFAKQDPETGDWILNGSKIFITNAGYANVFIVIAVTDIVPDKKGRPTKQCSAFIVERTDPGFSVGKAEDK
;
A
#
# COMPACT_ATOMS: atom_id res chain seq x y z
N MET A 1 -5.38 0.11 31.21
CA MET A 1 -4.99 -0.31 29.86
C MET A 1 -4.64 -1.79 29.98
N ASP A 2 -5.26 -2.66 29.23
CA ASP A 2 -4.99 -4.11 29.24
C ASP A 2 -4.12 -4.47 28.03
N PHE A 3 -3.00 -5.12 28.26
CA PHE A 3 -2.05 -5.57 27.20
C PHE A 3 -2.15 -7.08 26.94
N HIS A 4 -3.15 -7.75 27.51
CA HIS A 4 -3.34 -9.18 27.26
C HIS A 4 -4.06 -9.39 25.93
N LEU A 5 -3.53 -10.30 25.14
CA LEU A 5 -4.18 -10.75 23.90
C LEU A 5 -5.38 -11.64 24.22
N SER A 6 -6.49 -11.44 23.51
CA SER A 6 -7.63 -12.34 23.55
C SER A 6 -7.26 -13.74 23.01
N LYS A 7 -8.12 -14.72 23.27
CA LYS A 7 -7.95 -16.07 22.69
C LYS A 7 -7.95 -16.04 21.17
N GLU A 8 -8.76 -15.17 20.56
CA GLU A 8 -8.83 -15.00 19.10
C GLU A 8 -7.52 -14.39 18.56
N HIS A 9 -6.99 -13.35 19.19
CA HIS A 9 -5.69 -12.77 18.84
C HIS A 9 -4.55 -13.80 18.96
N LEU A 10 -4.53 -14.61 19.99
CA LEU A 10 -3.54 -15.69 20.14
C LEU A 10 -3.64 -16.73 19.01
N LEU A 11 -4.87 -17.06 18.59
CA LEU A 11 -5.11 -18.01 17.51
C LEU A 11 -4.64 -17.47 16.16
N VAL A 12 -5.05 -16.24 15.78
CA VAL A 12 -4.65 -15.65 14.51
C VAL A 12 -3.14 -15.39 14.47
N ARG A 13 -2.54 -14.96 15.59
CA ARG A 13 -1.08 -14.81 15.69
C ARG A 13 -0.34 -16.12 15.45
N LYS A 14 -0.86 -17.23 16.00
CA LYS A 14 -0.31 -18.57 15.77
C LYS A 14 -0.37 -18.91 14.27
N MET A 15 -1.51 -18.68 13.63
CA MET A 15 -1.68 -18.89 12.18
C MET A 15 -0.67 -18.10 11.36
N TYR A 16 -0.49 -16.80 11.65
CA TYR A 16 0.49 -15.95 10.94
C TYR A 16 1.92 -16.44 11.13
N ARG A 17 2.26 -16.88 12.35
CA ARG A 17 3.58 -17.47 12.63
C ARG A 17 3.79 -18.77 11.86
N GLU A 18 2.82 -19.67 11.88
CA GLU A 18 2.90 -20.94 11.13
C GLU A 18 3.09 -20.65 9.63
N PHE A 19 2.32 -19.73 9.06
CA PHE A 19 2.49 -19.29 7.68
C PHE A 19 3.89 -18.73 7.42
N ALA A 20 4.39 -17.84 8.27
CA ALA A 20 5.71 -17.26 8.13
C ALA A 20 6.82 -18.32 8.15
N GLU A 21 6.77 -19.28 9.09
CA GLU A 21 7.77 -20.32 9.23
C GLU A 21 7.70 -21.37 8.09
N THR A 22 6.52 -21.67 7.56
CA THR A 22 6.34 -22.76 6.57
C THR A 22 6.38 -22.25 5.12
N GLU A 23 5.89 -21.06 4.84
CA GLU A 23 5.71 -20.54 3.48
C GLU A 23 6.69 -19.41 3.13
N VAL A 24 7.11 -18.62 4.11
CA VAL A 24 8.00 -17.46 3.88
C VAL A 24 9.45 -17.82 4.15
N LYS A 25 9.74 -18.41 5.30
CA LYS A 25 11.11 -18.71 5.74
C LYS A 25 11.94 -19.54 4.75
N PRO A 26 11.38 -20.61 4.11
CA PRO A 26 12.15 -21.40 3.16
C PRO A 26 12.62 -20.62 1.91
N LEU A 27 11.96 -19.50 1.60
CA LEU A 27 12.26 -18.67 0.43
C LEU A 27 13.06 -17.42 0.78
N ALA A 28 13.19 -17.05 2.07
CA ALA A 28 13.69 -15.75 2.49
C ALA A 28 15.13 -15.47 2.02
N GLU A 29 16.03 -16.47 2.09
CA GLU A 29 17.43 -16.34 1.65
C GLU A 29 17.52 -16.20 0.14
N GLU A 30 16.85 -17.05 -0.64
CA GLU A 30 16.79 -16.97 -2.10
C GLU A 30 16.24 -15.63 -2.59
N LEU A 31 15.15 -15.14 -1.95
CA LEU A 31 14.51 -13.88 -2.31
C LEU A 31 15.44 -12.68 -2.09
N ASP A 32 16.27 -12.72 -1.05
CA ASP A 32 17.25 -11.69 -0.73
C ASP A 32 18.43 -11.72 -1.71
N GLU A 33 18.98 -12.91 -1.98
CA GLU A 33 20.11 -13.09 -2.91
C GLU A 33 19.76 -12.74 -4.36
N GLU A 34 18.54 -13.10 -4.81
CA GLU A 34 18.09 -12.89 -6.18
C GLU A 34 17.37 -11.55 -6.39
N GLU A 35 17.17 -10.76 -5.32
CA GLU A 35 16.37 -9.52 -5.33
C GLU A 35 14.96 -9.73 -5.95
N ARG A 36 14.39 -10.91 -5.71
CA ARG A 36 13.16 -11.37 -6.35
C ARG A 36 11.93 -11.04 -5.52
N PHE A 37 10.86 -10.60 -6.18
CA PHE A 37 9.57 -10.38 -5.53
C PHE A 37 8.84 -11.71 -5.26
N PRO A 38 8.34 -11.96 -4.03
CA PRO A 38 7.73 -13.23 -3.62
C PRO A 38 6.26 -13.36 -4.07
N MET A 39 5.98 -13.38 -5.37
CA MET A 39 4.60 -13.42 -5.87
C MET A 39 3.84 -14.65 -5.39
N GLU A 40 4.49 -15.81 -5.35
CA GLU A 40 3.92 -17.06 -4.84
C GLU A 40 3.47 -16.96 -3.38
N THR A 41 4.20 -16.23 -2.56
CA THR A 41 3.85 -15.97 -1.16
C THR A 41 2.68 -14.98 -1.08
N VAL A 42 2.69 -13.93 -1.91
CA VAL A 42 1.59 -12.94 -1.99
C VAL A 42 0.27 -13.62 -2.38
N GLU A 43 0.30 -14.51 -3.37
CA GLU A 43 -0.89 -15.28 -3.79
C GLU A 43 -1.44 -16.17 -2.65
N LYS A 44 -0.56 -16.81 -1.88
CA LYS A 44 -0.95 -17.61 -0.71
C LYS A 44 -1.54 -16.73 0.38
N MET A 45 -0.95 -15.57 0.65
CA MET A 45 -1.47 -14.58 1.60
C MET A 45 -2.85 -14.08 1.19
N GLY A 46 -3.08 -13.82 -0.10
CA GLY A 46 -4.40 -13.46 -0.63
C GLY A 46 -5.47 -14.50 -0.32
N LYS A 47 -5.17 -15.79 -0.60
CA LYS A 47 -6.09 -16.92 -0.32
C LYS A 47 -6.43 -17.08 1.16
N LEU A 48 -5.54 -16.65 2.05
CA LEU A 48 -5.73 -16.69 3.51
C LEU A 48 -6.34 -15.39 4.08
N GLY A 49 -6.73 -14.43 3.23
CA GLY A 49 -7.30 -13.16 3.65
C GLY A 49 -6.29 -12.20 4.29
N MET A 50 -4.99 -12.47 4.19
CA MET A 50 -3.95 -11.65 4.80
C MET A 50 -3.72 -10.30 4.08
N MET A 51 -4.29 -10.13 2.89
CA MET A 51 -4.23 -8.86 2.16
C MET A 51 -5.34 -7.88 2.57
N GLY A 52 -6.35 -8.36 3.33
CA GLY A 52 -7.50 -7.56 3.77
C GLY A 52 -7.87 -7.75 5.24
N ILE A 53 -6.90 -7.98 6.15
CA ILE A 53 -7.13 -8.46 7.52
C ILE A 53 -8.17 -7.67 8.29
N TYR A 54 -8.04 -6.33 8.38
CA TYR A 54 -8.91 -5.52 9.24
C TYR A 54 -10.05 -4.82 8.50
N PHE A 55 -10.18 -5.04 7.19
CA PHE A 55 -11.32 -4.51 6.45
C PHE A 55 -12.55 -5.37 6.67
N PRO A 56 -13.75 -4.76 6.70
CA PRO A 56 -15.00 -5.48 6.84
C PRO A 56 -15.25 -6.47 5.69
N THR A 57 -16.04 -7.50 5.97
CA THR A 57 -16.41 -8.52 4.98
C THR A 57 -17.23 -7.96 3.82
N GLU A 58 -17.97 -6.89 4.05
CA GLU A 58 -18.79 -6.18 3.04
C GLU A 58 -17.96 -5.58 1.90
N VAL A 59 -16.68 -5.30 2.16
CA VAL A 59 -15.74 -4.83 1.14
C VAL A 59 -14.73 -5.91 0.72
N GLY A 60 -14.98 -7.16 1.09
CA GLY A 60 -14.10 -8.30 0.75
C GLY A 60 -12.96 -8.55 1.74
N GLY A 61 -12.93 -7.85 2.87
CA GLY A 61 -11.93 -8.05 3.92
C GLY A 61 -12.18 -9.28 4.79
N ALA A 62 -11.23 -9.59 5.67
CA ALA A 62 -11.32 -10.74 6.58
C ALA A 62 -12.10 -10.45 7.88
N GLY A 63 -12.53 -9.20 8.11
CA GLY A 63 -13.31 -8.81 9.29
C GLY A 63 -12.54 -8.84 10.61
N GLY A 64 -11.20 -8.86 10.57
CA GLY A 64 -10.34 -8.75 11.75
C GLY A 64 -10.23 -7.31 12.26
N ASP A 65 -9.21 -7.06 13.07
CA ASP A 65 -8.92 -5.74 13.61
C ASP A 65 -7.47 -5.29 13.32
N VAL A 66 -7.17 -4.04 13.66
CA VAL A 66 -5.84 -3.46 13.46
C VAL A 66 -4.75 -4.21 14.24
N LEU A 67 -5.07 -4.76 15.43
CA LEU A 67 -4.12 -5.53 16.22
C LEU A 67 -3.76 -6.84 15.51
N SER A 68 -4.73 -7.52 14.92
CA SER A 68 -4.52 -8.71 14.09
C SER A 68 -3.63 -8.42 12.89
N TYR A 69 -3.84 -7.27 12.23
CA TYR A 69 -2.97 -6.80 11.14
C TYR A 69 -1.53 -6.54 11.61
N VAL A 70 -1.34 -5.84 12.72
CA VAL A 70 0.00 -5.57 13.27
C VAL A 70 0.72 -6.87 13.61
N MET A 71 0.01 -7.84 14.20
CA MET A 71 0.58 -9.16 14.50
C MET A 71 0.98 -9.92 13.24
N ALA A 72 0.22 -9.83 12.15
CA ALA A 72 0.60 -10.44 10.88
C ALA A 72 1.90 -9.83 10.33
N VAL A 73 2.00 -8.49 10.30
CA VAL A 73 3.21 -7.80 9.88
C VAL A 73 4.40 -8.17 10.78
N GLU A 74 4.20 -8.24 12.09
CA GLU A 74 5.24 -8.65 13.05
C GLU A 74 5.76 -10.05 12.76
N GLU A 75 4.87 -11.05 12.64
CA GLU A 75 5.28 -12.45 12.45
C GLU A 75 5.93 -12.69 11.07
N LEU A 76 5.44 -12.02 10.02
CA LEU A 76 6.07 -12.05 8.69
C LEU A 76 7.47 -11.42 8.72
N SER A 77 7.58 -10.23 9.32
CA SER A 77 8.85 -9.47 9.34
C SER A 77 9.93 -10.11 10.20
N LYS A 78 9.59 -10.95 11.18
CA LYS A 78 10.56 -11.75 11.94
C LYS A 78 11.33 -12.74 11.06
N VAL A 79 10.72 -13.15 9.97
CA VAL A 79 11.26 -14.16 9.05
C VAL A 79 11.80 -13.52 7.78
N CYS A 80 11.04 -12.58 7.20
CA CYS A 80 11.39 -11.86 5.99
C CYS A 80 10.83 -10.44 6.05
N GLY A 81 11.68 -9.44 6.23
CA GLY A 81 11.29 -8.03 6.29
C GLY A 81 10.57 -7.57 5.03
N THR A 82 11.01 -8.01 3.86
CA THR A 82 10.39 -7.72 2.56
C THR A 82 8.93 -8.17 2.52
N THR A 83 8.63 -9.41 2.94
CA THR A 83 7.26 -9.93 2.96
C THR A 83 6.36 -9.13 3.90
N GLY A 84 6.85 -8.74 5.07
CA GLY A 84 6.11 -7.89 6.00
C GLY A 84 5.83 -6.50 5.43
N VAL A 85 6.81 -5.88 4.76
CA VAL A 85 6.66 -4.56 4.12
C VAL A 85 5.69 -4.61 2.94
N ILE A 86 5.66 -5.70 2.15
CA ILE A 86 4.69 -5.88 1.06
C ILE A 86 3.26 -5.76 1.60
N VAL A 87 2.93 -6.51 2.65
CA VAL A 87 1.60 -6.47 3.28
C VAL A 87 1.33 -5.11 3.91
N SER A 88 2.32 -4.52 4.58
CA SER A 88 2.19 -3.22 5.23
C SER A 88 1.87 -2.11 4.21
N ALA A 89 2.64 -1.99 3.15
CA ALA A 89 2.44 -0.98 2.12
C ALA A 89 1.11 -1.17 1.38
N HIS A 90 0.78 -2.40 1.02
CA HIS A 90 -0.48 -2.73 0.38
C HIS A 90 -1.69 -2.33 1.23
N THR A 91 -1.70 -2.75 2.48
CA THR A 91 -2.86 -2.62 3.37
C THR A 91 -3.01 -1.20 3.90
N SER A 92 -1.95 -0.65 4.56
CA SER A 92 -2.06 0.63 5.27
C SER A 92 -1.88 1.84 4.37
N LEU A 93 -1.15 1.73 3.28
CA LEU A 93 -0.83 2.87 2.42
C LEU A 93 -1.65 2.93 1.13
N CYS A 94 -2.24 1.79 0.68
CA CYS A 94 -3.09 1.78 -0.51
C CYS A 94 -4.55 1.46 -0.18
N ALA A 95 -4.84 0.30 0.39
CA ALA A 95 -6.22 -0.10 0.64
C ALA A 95 -6.91 0.77 1.71
N ALA A 96 -6.21 1.12 2.80
CA ALA A 96 -6.77 1.93 3.87
C ALA A 96 -7.19 3.34 3.42
N PRO A 97 -6.39 4.14 2.70
CA PRO A 97 -6.84 5.43 2.19
C PRO A 97 -8.09 5.34 1.32
N ILE A 98 -8.22 4.29 0.50
CA ILE A 98 -9.43 4.06 -0.32
C ILE A 98 -10.62 3.73 0.60
N TYR A 99 -10.42 2.86 1.58
CA TYR A 99 -11.48 2.48 2.52
C TYR A 99 -11.96 3.68 3.36
N GLU A 100 -11.05 4.50 3.86
CA GLU A 100 -11.39 5.61 4.75
C GLU A 100 -11.97 6.81 3.99
N ASN A 101 -11.43 7.14 2.81
CA ASN A 101 -11.68 8.40 2.13
C ASN A 101 -12.31 8.26 0.73
N GLY A 102 -12.35 7.07 0.17
CA GLY A 102 -12.92 6.83 -1.16
C GLY A 102 -14.43 6.99 -1.20
N THR A 103 -14.97 7.31 -2.39
CA THR A 103 -16.41 7.28 -2.63
C THR A 103 -16.95 5.84 -2.58
N PRO A 104 -18.27 5.62 -2.43
CA PRO A 104 -18.84 4.28 -2.50
C PRO A 104 -18.45 3.51 -3.77
N GLU A 105 -18.40 4.18 -4.91
CA GLU A 105 -18.02 3.60 -6.20
C GLU A 105 -16.54 3.19 -6.22
N GLN A 106 -15.65 4.03 -5.69
CA GLN A 106 -14.23 3.71 -5.57
C GLN A 106 -14.02 2.52 -4.64
N LYS A 107 -14.67 2.50 -3.47
CA LYS A 107 -14.60 1.38 -2.53
C LYS A 107 -15.06 0.08 -3.19
N ALA A 108 -16.21 0.10 -3.88
CA ALA A 108 -16.75 -1.06 -4.56
C ALA A 108 -15.86 -1.56 -5.71
N LYS A 109 -15.17 -0.65 -6.41
CA LYS A 109 -14.27 -1.00 -7.52
C LYS A 109 -12.96 -1.63 -7.05
N TYR A 110 -12.34 -1.06 -6.02
CA TYR A 110 -10.96 -1.39 -5.66
C TYR A 110 -10.81 -2.35 -4.49
N LEU A 111 -11.61 -2.18 -3.42
CA LEU A 111 -11.38 -2.93 -2.18
C LEU A 111 -11.54 -4.44 -2.31
N PRO A 112 -12.56 -4.98 -3.01
CA PRO A 112 -12.69 -6.43 -3.12
C PRO A 112 -11.47 -7.08 -3.77
N LYS A 113 -10.88 -6.45 -4.79
CA LYS A 113 -9.70 -6.95 -5.48
C LYS A 113 -8.42 -6.81 -4.66
N LEU A 114 -8.29 -5.70 -3.91
CA LEU A 114 -7.17 -5.49 -3.01
C LEU A 114 -7.24 -6.47 -1.81
N CYS A 115 -8.39 -6.60 -1.17
CA CYS A 115 -8.56 -7.48 -0.01
C CYS A 115 -8.38 -8.97 -0.36
N SER A 116 -8.77 -9.39 -1.57
CA SER A 116 -8.54 -10.77 -2.03
C SER A 116 -7.10 -11.05 -2.46
N GLY A 117 -6.29 -10.01 -2.67
CA GLY A 117 -4.95 -10.13 -3.24
C GLY A 117 -4.94 -10.33 -4.77
N GLU A 118 -6.09 -10.26 -5.45
CA GLU A 118 -6.15 -10.23 -6.92
C GLU A 118 -5.38 -9.04 -7.48
N TRP A 119 -5.50 -7.89 -6.81
CA TRP A 119 -4.73 -6.69 -7.09
C TRP A 119 -3.81 -6.34 -5.94
N LEU A 120 -2.60 -5.92 -6.27
CA LEU A 120 -1.64 -5.40 -5.31
C LEU A 120 -1.65 -3.86 -5.34
N GLY A 121 -1.52 -3.27 -4.16
CA GLY A 121 -1.49 -1.83 -3.97
C GLY A 121 -0.10 -1.28 -3.64
N ALA A 122 0.14 -0.02 -4.06
CA ALA A 122 1.35 0.73 -3.77
C ALA A 122 1.03 2.18 -3.38
N PHE A 123 2.03 2.90 -2.84
CA PHE A 123 1.89 4.28 -2.38
C PHE A 123 3.03 5.15 -2.87
N GLY A 124 2.70 6.14 -3.70
CA GLY A 124 3.65 7.06 -4.32
C GLY A 124 3.68 8.42 -3.60
N LEU A 125 4.58 8.57 -2.62
CA LEU A 125 4.84 9.85 -1.94
C LEU A 125 6.22 10.40 -2.28
N THR A 126 7.26 9.59 -2.02
CA THR A 126 8.67 10.00 -2.08
C THR A 126 9.12 10.34 -3.50
N GLU A 127 9.91 11.41 -3.62
CA GLU A 127 10.52 11.87 -4.88
C GLU A 127 12.04 12.00 -4.73
N PRO A 128 12.80 12.06 -5.83
CA PRO A 128 14.25 12.24 -5.75
C PRO A 128 14.69 13.46 -4.92
N GLY A 129 13.89 14.54 -4.95
CA GLY A 129 14.15 15.78 -4.19
C GLY A 129 13.30 15.95 -2.92
N ALA A 130 12.46 14.97 -2.57
CA ALA A 130 11.49 15.10 -1.46
C ALA A 130 11.34 13.77 -0.70
N GLY A 131 12.20 13.56 0.27
CA GLY A 131 12.15 12.43 1.22
C GLY A 131 11.51 12.89 2.54
N THR A 132 12.35 13.24 3.53
CA THR A 132 11.89 13.73 4.85
C THR A 132 11.01 14.96 4.74
N ASP A 133 11.34 15.88 3.85
CA ASP A 133 10.48 17.02 3.49
C ASP A 133 9.49 16.61 2.39
N ALA A 134 8.42 15.90 2.75
CA ALA A 134 7.37 15.52 1.82
C ALA A 134 6.63 16.73 1.20
N GLN A 135 6.65 17.90 1.84
CA GLN A 135 6.10 19.15 1.27
C GLN A 135 6.97 19.68 0.12
N GLY A 136 8.22 19.24 0.04
CA GLY A 136 9.14 19.56 -1.05
C GLY A 136 8.77 18.94 -2.39
N GLN A 137 7.81 17.99 -2.44
CA GLN A 137 7.44 17.26 -3.65
C GLN A 137 7.10 18.16 -4.83
N GLN A 138 7.40 17.68 -6.04
CA GLN A 138 7.24 18.43 -7.30
C GLN A 138 6.16 17.81 -8.20
N THR A 139 5.78 16.56 -8.00
CA THR A 139 4.65 15.94 -8.72
C THR A 139 3.42 16.81 -8.53
N PHE A 140 2.81 17.24 -9.62
CA PHE A 140 1.60 18.04 -9.58
C PHE A 140 0.47 17.39 -10.36
N ALA A 141 -0.76 17.75 -9.97
CA ALA A 141 -1.99 17.36 -10.65
C ALA A 141 -2.76 18.63 -11.05
N LYS A 142 -3.20 18.67 -12.30
CA LYS A 142 -4.03 19.77 -12.83
C LYS A 142 -5.28 19.19 -13.43
N GLN A 143 -6.42 19.80 -13.10
CA GLN A 143 -7.68 19.39 -13.70
C GLN A 143 -7.79 19.94 -15.12
N ASP A 144 -8.17 19.07 -16.05
CA ASP A 144 -8.52 19.46 -17.41
C ASP A 144 -9.88 20.16 -17.38
N PRO A 145 -9.97 21.40 -17.86
CA PRO A 145 -11.22 22.16 -17.81
C PRO A 145 -12.29 21.65 -18.79
N GLU A 146 -11.92 20.87 -19.81
CA GLU A 146 -12.85 20.34 -20.82
C GLU A 146 -13.45 19.02 -20.38
N THR A 147 -12.65 18.12 -19.82
CA THR A 147 -13.08 16.76 -19.42
C THR A 147 -13.38 16.65 -17.93
N GLY A 148 -12.80 17.49 -17.10
CA GLY A 148 -12.85 17.38 -15.64
C GLY A 148 -11.88 16.35 -15.07
N ASP A 149 -11.10 15.66 -15.91
CA ASP A 149 -10.10 14.70 -15.49
C ASP A 149 -8.89 15.38 -14.84
N TRP A 150 -8.18 14.63 -13.99
CA TRP A 150 -6.93 15.09 -13.41
C TRP A 150 -5.74 14.55 -14.17
N ILE A 151 -4.87 15.44 -14.62
CA ILE A 151 -3.62 15.10 -15.31
C ILE A 151 -2.48 15.24 -14.31
N LEU A 152 -1.83 14.11 -13.96
CA LEU A 152 -0.70 14.04 -13.06
C LEU A 152 0.61 14.09 -13.86
N ASN A 153 1.57 14.91 -13.41
CA ASN A 153 2.91 14.97 -13.98
C ASN A 153 3.95 14.96 -12.87
N GLY A 154 4.90 14.03 -12.95
CA GLY A 154 5.98 13.88 -11.98
C GLY A 154 6.51 12.47 -11.93
N SER A 155 7.40 12.22 -10.97
CA SER A 155 7.96 10.89 -10.73
C SER A 155 8.11 10.64 -9.23
N LYS A 156 7.95 9.39 -8.85
CA LYS A 156 8.10 8.89 -7.47
C LYS A 156 9.21 7.84 -7.44
N ILE A 157 9.93 7.74 -6.31
CA ILE A 157 10.99 6.73 -6.12
C ILE A 157 10.78 5.94 -4.84
N PHE A 158 11.43 4.81 -4.73
CA PHE A 158 11.36 3.91 -3.57
C PHE A 158 9.94 3.45 -3.24
N ILE A 159 9.19 3.12 -4.29
CA ILE A 159 7.79 2.73 -4.17
C ILE A 159 7.68 1.22 -4.01
N THR A 160 7.46 0.78 -2.77
CA THR A 160 7.20 -0.62 -2.44
C THR A 160 6.06 -1.17 -3.29
N ASN A 161 6.20 -2.38 -3.79
CA ASN A 161 5.26 -3.09 -4.66
C ASN A 161 5.13 -2.51 -6.09
N ALA A 162 5.76 -1.40 -6.47
CA ALA A 162 5.51 -0.71 -7.74
C ALA A 162 5.66 -1.63 -8.98
N GLY A 163 6.63 -2.54 -8.97
CA GLY A 163 6.85 -3.49 -10.06
C GLY A 163 5.65 -4.40 -10.34
N TYR A 164 4.82 -4.65 -9.35
CA TYR A 164 3.74 -5.64 -9.36
C TYR A 164 2.35 -5.08 -9.05
N ALA A 165 2.27 -3.88 -8.47
CA ALA A 165 1.01 -3.25 -8.09
C ALA A 165 0.13 -2.91 -9.30
N ASN A 166 -1.18 -3.07 -9.12
CA ASN A 166 -2.22 -2.71 -10.08
C ASN A 166 -2.78 -1.31 -9.82
N VAL A 167 -2.75 -0.90 -8.54
CA VAL A 167 -3.32 0.37 -8.05
C VAL A 167 -2.31 1.08 -7.18
N PHE A 168 -2.24 2.40 -7.35
CA PHE A 168 -1.34 3.28 -6.64
C PHE A 168 -2.13 4.42 -5.99
N ILE A 169 -1.86 4.71 -4.73
CA ILE A 169 -2.21 6.00 -4.15
C ILE A 169 -1.04 6.94 -4.41
N VAL A 170 -1.26 7.96 -5.22
CA VAL A 170 -0.23 8.94 -5.59
C VAL A 170 -0.55 10.28 -4.95
N ILE A 171 0.39 10.83 -4.19
CA ILE A 171 0.26 12.17 -3.64
C ILE A 171 0.82 13.17 -4.64
N ALA A 172 0.03 14.20 -4.98
CA ALA A 172 0.44 15.25 -5.90
C ALA A 172 -0.01 16.62 -5.42
N VAL A 173 0.73 17.65 -5.79
CA VAL A 173 0.38 19.05 -5.52
C VAL A 173 -0.76 19.47 -6.44
N THR A 174 -1.83 19.97 -5.85
CA THR A 174 -3.02 20.45 -6.60
C THR A 174 -3.11 21.97 -6.64
N ASP A 175 -2.49 22.65 -5.66
CA ASP A 175 -2.51 24.11 -5.61
C ASP A 175 -1.36 24.65 -4.74
N ILE A 176 -1.09 25.95 -4.84
CA ILE A 176 -0.15 26.67 -3.98
C ILE A 176 -0.89 27.88 -3.41
N VAL A 177 -1.17 27.85 -2.12
CA VAL A 177 -1.92 28.89 -1.43
C VAL A 177 -1.07 29.58 -0.35
N PRO A 178 -1.30 30.86 -0.02
CA PRO A 178 -0.57 31.51 1.05
C PRO A 178 -0.97 30.93 2.42
N ASP A 179 0.01 30.66 3.29
CA ASP A 179 -0.22 30.35 4.69
C ASP A 179 -0.70 31.59 5.47
N LYS A 180 -0.95 31.44 6.79
CA LYS A 180 -1.34 32.54 7.68
C LYS A 180 -0.32 33.69 7.76
N LYS A 181 0.92 33.47 7.28
CA LYS A 181 2.00 34.47 7.21
C LYS A 181 2.27 34.95 5.80
N GLY A 182 1.40 34.60 4.83
CA GLY A 182 1.54 34.98 3.42
C GLY A 182 2.58 34.19 2.63
N ARG A 183 3.16 33.11 3.18
CA ARG A 183 4.16 32.28 2.49
C ARG A 183 3.48 31.22 1.63
N PRO A 184 3.97 30.96 0.40
CA PRO A 184 3.41 29.96 -0.49
C PRO A 184 3.50 28.56 0.18
N THR A 185 2.37 27.86 0.25
CA THR A 185 2.25 26.51 0.83
C THR A 185 1.54 25.62 -0.17
N LYS A 186 2.15 24.47 -0.48
CA LYS A 186 1.57 23.48 -1.37
C LYS A 186 0.37 22.80 -0.72
N GLN A 187 -0.72 22.69 -1.47
CA GLN A 187 -1.87 21.84 -1.17
C GLN A 187 -1.67 20.54 -1.92
N CYS A 188 -1.82 19.42 -1.23
CA CYS A 188 -1.63 18.10 -1.82
C CYS A 188 -2.92 17.30 -1.71
N SER A 189 -3.20 16.49 -2.73
CA SER A 189 -4.29 15.54 -2.76
C SER A 189 -3.76 14.13 -3.04
N ALA A 190 -4.53 13.12 -2.63
CA ALA A 190 -4.29 11.72 -2.95
C ALA A 190 -5.13 11.33 -4.18
N PHE A 191 -4.48 10.67 -5.12
CA PHE A 191 -5.11 10.19 -6.35
C PHE A 191 -5.01 8.67 -6.41
N ILE A 192 -6.09 8.01 -6.81
CA ILE A 192 -6.07 6.60 -7.17
C ILE A 192 -5.64 6.53 -8.64
N VAL A 193 -4.51 5.88 -8.89
CA VAL A 193 -3.94 5.70 -10.22
C VAL A 193 -3.87 4.22 -10.53
N GLU A 194 -4.38 3.79 -11.67
CA GLU A 194 -4.24 2.40 -12.13
C GLU A 194 -2.98 2.24 -12.99
N ARG A 195 -2.38 1.06 -12.93
CA ARG A 195 -1.22 0.73 -13.78
C ARG A 195 -1.49 0.93 -15.28
N THR A 196 -2.75 0.80 -15.67
CA THR A 196 -3.22 0.90 -17.08
C THR A 196 -3.57 2.31 -17.50
N ASP A 197 -3.49 3.29 -16.61
CA ASP A 197 -3.80 4.67 -16.94
C ASP A 197 -2.82 5.22 -18.00
N PRO A 198 -3.31 5.99 -18.98
CA PRO A 198 -2.47 6.56 -20.03
C PRO A 198 -1.32 7.40 -19.46
N GLY A 199 -0.08 7.13 -19.94
CA GLY A 199 1.11 7.84 -19.49
C GLY A 199 1.72 7.33 -18.18
N PHE A 200 1.11 6.35 -17.51
CA PHE A 200 1.72 5.71 -16.36
C PHE A 200 2.83 4.74 -16.80
N SER A 201 3.95 4.74 -16.10
CA SER A 201 5.02 3.78 -16.29
C SER A 201 5.75 3.50 -14.97
N VAL A 202 6.30 2.30 -14.86
CA VAL A 202 7.20 1.92 -13.76
C VAL A 202 8.63 1.91 -14.28
N GLY A 203 9.54 2.56 -13.56
CA GLY A 203 10.96 2.61 -13.89
C GLY A 203 11.70 1.31 -13.60
N LYS A 204 13.02 1.37 -13.65
CA LYS A 204 13.88 0.25 -13.26
C LYS A 204 13.71 -0.06 -11.75
N ALA A 205 13.73 -1.35 -11.40
CA ALA A 205 13.80 -1.76 -10.00
C ALA A 205 15.12 -1.25 -9.37
N GLU A 206 15.04 -0.86 -8.11
CA GLU A 206 16.23 -0.47 -7.34
C GLU A 206 17.03 -1.72 -6.98
N ASP A 207 18.35 -1.66 -7.19
CA ASP A 207 19.28 -2.68 -6.71
C ASP A 207 19.54 -2.43 -5.20
N LYS A 208 19.33 -3.42 -4.35
CA LYS A 208 19.49 -3.31 -2.89
C LYS A 208 20.29 -4.49 -2.31
#